data_fb096c5ed540419c19cba8f6e18c892e
#
_entry.id   fb096c5ed540419c19cba8f6e18c892e
#
_cell.length_a   1.000
_cell.length_b   1.000
_cell.length_c   1.000
_cell.angle_alpha   90.00
_cell.angle_beta   90.00
_cell.angle_gamma   90.00
#
_symmetry.space_group_name_H-M   'P 1'
#
loop_
_entity.id
_entity.type
_entity.pdbx_description
1 polymer ?
#
loop_
_entity_poly.entity_id
_entity_poly.type
_entity_poly.pdbx_seq_one_letter_code
_entity_poly.pdbx_strand_id
1 'polypeptide(L)'
;MAIDPILLDLQFVMETGQELDVLNFFKSFPITCRARVEKIDNNVITLHVQPPGSVCLQDQEQTIILSRGLPEAVRARVMEFDLVQGTLKLNDLGYVGSRFGDRQIARVQPENPLEIEIEAGEQKIAGHLVDVSLSGVGVHVKAPGFQRGQLIMVTLPLPEGRVTLPGKVLNVIEVEGKYRLSIGFTRNAQEIAVIMRYIKDRRAEILAEIERMYERSYHELSNQA
;
A
#
# COMPACT_ATOMS: atom_id res chain seq x y z
N MET A 1 0.44 32.61 -18.08
CA MET A 1 0.15 31.54 -17.11
C MET A 1 1.46 30.82 -16.84
N ALA A 2 1.85 30.66 -15.59
CA ALA A 2 3.01 29.83 -15.27
C ALA A 2 2.67 28.36 -15.60
N ILE A 3 3.53 27.69 -16.34
CA ILE A 3 3.37 26.27 -16.64
C ILE A 3 3.65 25.52 -15.33
N ASP A 4 2.82 24.54 -14.99
CA ASP A 4 3.02 23.69 -13.82
C ASP A 4 4.35 22.92 -13.97
N PRO A 5 5.28 23.03 -13.02
CA PRO A 5 6.58 22.35 -13.08
C PRO A 5 6.43 20.83 -13.27
N ILE A 6 5.42 20.21 -12.64
CA ILE A 6 5.17 18.77 -12.74
C ILE A 6 4.84 18.37 -14.19
N LEU A 7 4.06 19.20 -14.90
CA LEU A 7 3.73 18.94 -16.30
C LEU A 7 4.96 19.05 -17.21
N LEU A 8 5.90 19.96 -16.92
CA LEU A 8 7.16 20.05 -17.65
C LEU A 8 8.03 18.81 -17.44
N ASP A 9 8.13 18.34 -16.21
CA ASP A 9 8.89 17.11 -15.90
C ASP A 9 8.26 15.89 -16.58
N LEU A 10 6.94 15.77 -16.57
CA LEU A 10 6.23 14.68 -17.25
C LEU A 10 6.31 14.79 -18.77
N GLN A 11 6.35 15.99 -19.33
CA GLN A 11 6.61 16.20 -20.76
C GLN A 11 8.01 15.71 -21.13
N PHE A 12 9.02 16.01 -20.32
CA PHE A 12 10.37 15.48 -20.49
C PHE A 12 10.41 13.94 -20.43
N VAL A 13 9.69 13.32 -19.47
CA VAL A 13 9.55 11.85 -19.38
C VAL A 13 8.93 11.29 -20.64
N MET A 14 7.88 11.94 -21.19
CA MET A 14 7.21 11.53 -22.41
C MET A 14 8.14 11.64 -23.63
N GLU A 15 8.82 12.77 -23.81
CA GLU A 15 9.71 13.03 -24.95
C GLU A 15 10.93 12.10 -24.96
N THR A 16 11.43 11.72 -23.78
CA THR A 16 12.56 10.78 -23.64
C THR A 16 12.13 9.31 -23.72
N GLY A 17 10.82 9.03 -23.77
CA GLY A 17 10.29 7.66 -23.80
C GLY A 17 10.56 6.88 -22.52
N GLN A 18 10.84 7.56 -21.41
CA GLN A 18 11.07 6.91 -20.12
C GLN A 18 9.77 6.28 -19.61
N GLU A 19 9.91 5.09 -19.04
CA GLU A 19 8.82 4.47 -18.30
C GLU A 19 8.73 5.08 -16.89
N LEU A 20 7.51 5.09 -16.38
CA LEU A 20 7.21 5.47 -15.01
C LEU A 20 6.46 4.33 -14.31
N ASP A 21 6.45 4.35 -13.00
CA ASP A 21 5.68 3.43 -12.18
C ASP A 21 4.46 4.15 -11.59
N VAL A 22 3.30 3.52 -11.72
CA VAL A 22 2.06 3.95 -11.04
C VAL A 22 1.88 3.08 -9.82
N LEU A 23 1.93 3.68 -8.64
CA LEU A 23 1.89 2.99 -7.35
C LEU A 23 0.53 3.14 -6.69
N ASN A 24 -0.06 2.00 -6.35
CA ASN A 24 -1.26 1.88 -5.53
C ASN A 24 -1.05 0.89 -4.39
N PHE A 25 -2.07 0.74 -3.55
CA PHE A 25 -2.07 -0.22 -2.45
C PHE A 25 -3.26 -1.17 -2.59
N PHE A 26 -2.96 -2.47 -2.58
CA PHE A 26 -3.98 -3.51 -2.47
C PHE A 26 -3.72 -4.33 -1.20
N LYS A 27 -4.71 -4.39 -0.31
CA LYS A 27 -4.58 -5.06 1.00
C LYS A 27 -3.32 -4.61 1.77
N SER A 28 -3.10 -3.30 1.81
CA SER A 28 -1.92 -2.63 2.39
C SER A 28 -0.57 -2.93 1.72
N PHE A 29 -0.56 -3.82 0.71
CA PHE A 29 0.63 -4.14 -0.06
C PHE A 29 0.81 -3.16 -1.23
N PRO A 30 2.00 -2.58 -1.43
CA PRO A 30 2.26 -1.68 -2.55
C PRO A 30 2.32 -2.47 -3.86
N ILE A 31 1.51 -2.05 -4.83
CA ILE A 31 1.47 -2.59 -6.20
C ILE A 31 1.94 -1.50 -7.14
N THR A 32 2.96 -1.80 -7.93
CA THR A 32 3.44 -0.92 -8.98
C THR A 32 3.08 -1.49 -10.34
N CYS A 33 2.58 -0.62 -11.21
CA CYS A 33 2.33 -0.91 -12.62
C CYS A 33 3.25 -0.03 -13.46
N ARG A 34 3.94 -0.61 -14.42
CA ARG A 34 4.67 0.19 -15.40
C ARG A 34 3.71 0.94 -16.28
N ALA A 35 4.07 2.15 -16.62
CA ALA A 35 3.28 2.99 -17.50
C ALA A 35 4.15 3.87 -18.40
N ARG A 36 3.55 4.39 -19.45
CA ARG A 36 4.13 5.40 -20.34
C ARG A 36 3.18 6.57 -20.48
N VAL A 37 3.72 7.76 -20.55
CA VAL A 37 2.92 8.95 -20.86
C VAL A 37 2.60 8.93 -22.34
N GLU A 38 1.31 8.89 -22.67
CA GLU A 38 0.84 8.95 -24.07
C GLU A 38 0.50 10.38 -24.49
N LYS A 39 -0.12 11.13 -23.59
CA LYS A 39 -0.59 12.48 -23.90
C LYS A 39 -0.64 13.34 -22.65
N ILE A 40 -0.35 14.62 -22.81
CA ILE A 40 -0.59 15.67 -21.83
C ILE A 40 -1.44 16.75 -22.51
N ASP A 41 -2.62 17.05 -21.97
CA ASP A 41 -3.54 18.02 -22.53
C ASP A 41 -4.35 18.72 -21.40
N ASN A 42 -4.31 20.06 -21.36
CA ASN A 42 -5.09 20.87 -20.40
C ASN A 42 -5.03 20.40 -18.94
N ASN A 43 -3.83 20.10 -18.43
CA ASN A 43 -3.59 19.56 -17.09
C ASN A 43 -4.13 18.13 -16.86
N VAL A 44 -4.52 17.43 -17.90
CA VAL A 44 -4.85 16.00 -17.88
C VAL A 44 -3.71 15.22 -18.50
N ILE A 45 -3.27 14.19 -17.78
CA ILE A 45 -2.26 13.25 -18.29
C ILE A 45 -2.95 11.95 -18.63
N THR A 46 -2.65 11.44 -19.82
CA THR A 46 -3.06 10.11 -20.25
C THR A 46 -1.86 9.20 -20.22
N LEU A 47 -1.97 8.11 -19.48
CA LEU A 47 -0.96 7.06 -19.36
C LEU A 47 -1.48 5.78 -19.99
N HIS A 48 -0.58 5.03 -20.62
CA HIS A 48 -0.80 3.61 -20.90
C HIS A 48 -0.17 2.77 -19.81
N VAL A 49 -0.98 1.97 -19.11
CA VAL A 49 -0.59 1.20 -17.90
C VAL A 49 -0.55 -0.29 -18.20
N GLN A 50 0.52 -0.97 -17.80
CA GLN A 50 0.69 -2.40 -18.05
C GLN A 50 -0.05 -3.26 -17.00
N PRO A 51 -0.69 -4.41 -17.45
CA PRO A 51 -1.29 -5.38 -16.57
C PRO A 51 -0.22 -6.21 -15.82
N PRO A 52 -0.60 -7.07 -14.84
CA PRO A 52 -1.96 -7.26 -14.29
C PRO A 52 -2.30 -6.27 -13.19
N GLY A 53 -1.32 -5.60 -12.60
CA GLY A 53 -1.48 -4.73 -11.43
C GLY A 53 -2.41 -3.53 -11.69
N SER A 54 -2.62 -3.17 -12.95
CA SER A 54 -3.53 -2.09 -13.36
C SER A 54 -4.97 -2.29 -12.89
N VAL A 55 -5.42 -3.53 -12.66
CA VAL A 55 -6.77 -3.78 -12.11
C VAL A 55 -6.99 -3.12 -10.76
N CYS A 56 -5.92 -2.90 -9.98
CA CYS A 56 -6.00 -2.21 -8.69
C CYS A 56 -6.29 -0.69 -8.82
N LEU A 57 -6.36 -0.16 -10.04
CA LEU A 57 -6.70 1.25 -10.31
C LEU A 57 -8.21 1.48 -10.46
N GLN A 58 -9.03 0.43 -10.67
CA GLN A 58 -10.44 0.56 -11.03
C GLN A 58 -11.26 1.39 -10.03
N ASP A 59 -10.99 1.23 -8.72
CA ASP A 59 -11.75 1.89 -7.67
C ASP A 59 -10.90 2.91 -6.89
N GLN A 60 -9.82 3.39 -7.48
CA GLN A 60 -8.94 4.35 -6.81
C GLN A 60 -9.29 5.78 -7.19
N GLU A 61 -9.42 6.64 -6.19
CA GLU A 61 -9.55 8.08 -6.40
C GLU A 61 -8.21 8.77 -6.66
N GLN A 62 -7.13 8.19 -6.15
CA GLN A 62 -5.79 8.77 -6.23
C GLN A 62 -4.74 7.67 -6.46
N THR A 63 -3.69 8.06 -7.14
CA THR A 63 -2.51 7.22 -7.35
C THR A 63 -1.23 8.03 -7.20
N ILE A 64 -0.09 7.35 -7.21
CA ILE A 64 1.22 7.98 -7.11
C ILE A 64 2.07 7.57 -8.31
N ILE A 65 2.66 8.55 -8.93
CA ILE A 65 3.56 8.40 -10.06
C ILE A 65 5.00 8.49 -9.54
N LEU A 66 5.80 7.51 -9.91
CA LEU A 66 7.22 7.44 -9.61
C LEU A 66 8.00 7.35 -10.93
N SER A 67 9.05 8.14 -11.08
CA SER A 67 9.96 8.06 -12.22
C SER A 67 11.33 8.62 -11.83
N ARG A 68 12.38 8.14 -12.50
CA ARG A 68 13.72 8.73 -12.36
C ARG A 68 13.80 10.13 -13.00
N GLY A 69 12.91 10.44 -13.92
CA GLY A 69 12.80 11.76 -14.55
C GLY A 69 12.02 12.79 -13.73
N LEU A 70 11.46 12.38 -12.59
CA LEU A 70 10.77 13.28 -11.66
C LEU A 70 11.65 13.54 -10.44
N PRO A 71 11.74 14.78 -9.93
CA PRO A 71 12.51 15.11 -8.74
C PRO A 71 11.93 14.46 -7.48
N GLU A 72 10.62 14.29 -7.41
CA GLU A 72 9.87 13.68 -6.31
C GLU A 72 8.71 12.83 -6.83
N ALA A 73 8.16 11.99 -5.98
CA ALA A 73 6.91 11.28 -6.28
C ALA A 73 5.76 12.27 -6.50
N VAL A 74 4.89 11.99 -7.47
CA VAL A 74 3.74 12.83 -7.80
C VAL A 74 2.45 12.12 -7.43
N ARG A 75 1.66 12.72 -6.55
CA ARG A 75 0.27 12.31 -6.32
C ARG A 75 -0.59 12.84 -7.47
N ALA A 76 -1.49 12.03 -7.96
CA ALA A 76 -2.45 12.39 -8.98
C ALA A 76 -3.85 11.86 -8.62
N ARG A 77 -4.88 12.59 -9.04
CA ARG A 77 -6.26 12.14 -8.96
C ARG A 77 -6.60 11.31 -10.17
N VAL A 78 -7.20 10.14 -9.96
CA VAL A 78 -7.73 9.29 -11.05
C VAL A 78 -9.06 9.89 -11.53
N MET A 79 -9.11 10.22 -12.81
CA MET A 79 -10.32 10.69 -13.47
C MET A 79 -11.07 9.56 -14.14
N GLU A 80 -10.33 8.70 -14.84
CA GLU A 80 -10.88 7.62 -15.64
C GLU A 80 -9.82 6.53 -15.77
N PHE A 81 -10.23 5.29 -15.73
CA PHE A 81 -9.38 4.14 -16.04
C PHE A 81 -10.13 3.14 -16.90
N ASP A 82 -9.59 2.85 -18.09
CA ASP A 82 -10.05 1.80 -18.98
C ASP A 82 -9.10 0.61 -18.91
N LEU A 83 -9.56 -0.48 -18.28
CA LEU A 83 -8.77 -1.69 -18.09
C LEU A 83 -8.45 -2.40 -19.41
N VAL A 84 -9.39 -2.38 -20.37
CA VAL A 84 -9.25 -3.09 -21.66
C VAL A 84 -8.21 -2.39 -22.53
N GLN A 85 -8.27 -1.06 -22.59
CA GLN A 85 -7.32 -0.24 -23.34
C GLN A 85 -6.02 0.00 -22.56
N GLY A 86 -6.00 -0.26 -21.26
CA GLY A 86 -4.89 0.08 -20.38
C GLY A 86 -4.69 1.59 -20.23
N THR A 87 -5.74 2.40 -20.45
CA THR A 87 -5.66 3.85 -20.46
C THR A 87 -6.07 4.45 -19.12
N LEU A 88 -5.19 5.24 -18.52
CA LEU A 88 -5.40 5.93 -17.25
C LEU A 88 -5.31 7.44 -17.46
N LYS A 89 -6.39 8.17 -17.12
CA LYS A 89 -6.42 9.63 -17.14
C LYS A 89 -6.31 10.20 -15.74
N LEU A 90 -5.40 11.13 -15.57
CA LEU A 90 -5.03 11.73 -14.28
C LEU A 90 -5.06 13.25 -14.34
N ASN A 91 -5.43 13.89 -13.23
CA ASN A 91 -5.30 15.34 -13.03
C ASN A 91 -4.95 15.66 -11.56
N ASP A 92 -5.05 16.92 -11.16
CA ASP A 92 -4.78 17.39 -9.80
C ASP A 92 -3.44 16.88 -9.25
N LEU A 93 -2.38 17.20 -9.99
CA LEU A 93 -1.03 16.75 -9.70
C LEU A 93 -0.42 17.53 -8.54
N GLY A 94 0.31 16.84 -7.69
CA GLY A 94 1.05 17.48 -6.60
C GLY A 94 2.24 16.63 -6.17
N TYR A 95 3.38 17.25 -5.93
CA TYR A 95 4.51 16.55 -5.34
C TYR A 95 4.16 16.01 -3.96
N VAL A 96 4.56 14.79 -3.71
CA VAL A 96 4.42 14.16 -2.41
C VAL A 96 5.74 14.36 -1.67
N GLY A 97 5.74 15.27 -0.70
CA GLY A 97 6.95 15.56 0.06
C GLY A 97 7.58 14.30 0.69
N SER A 98 8.82 14.42 1.13
CA SER A 98 9.75 13.36 1.58
C SER A 98 9.19 12.29 2.54
N ARG A 99 8.03 12.53 3.16
CA ARG A 99 7.36 11.54 4.04
C ARG A 99 6.79 10.32 3.32
N PHE A 100 6.69 10.35 1.98
CA PHE A 100 6.19 9.20 1.23
C PHE A 100 7.23 8.06 1.20
N GLY A 101 8.51 8.39 1.23
CA GLY A 101 9.62 7.43 1.33
C GLY A 101 9.73 6.71 2.68
N ASP A 102 9.08 7.21 3.74
CA ASP A 102 9.15 6.61 5.08
C ASP A 102 8.42 5.26 5.17
N ARG A 103 7.57 4.91 4.20
CA ARG A 103 6.98 3.57 4.05
C ARG A 103 7.84 2.64 3.20
N GLN A 104 9.13 2.57 3.48
CA GLN A 104 10.06 1.68 2.75
C GLN A 104 9.80 0.19 3.01
N ILE A 105 8.99 -0.17 4.00
CA ILE A 105 8.74 -1.56 4.40
C ILE A 105 7.33 -1.94 3.99
N ALA A 106 7.25 -2.92 3.07
CA ALA A 106 5.99 -3.49 2.62
C ALA A 106 5.19 -4.06 3.81
N ARG A 107 3.88 -3.81 3.81
CA ARG A 107 2.92 -4.35 4.76
C ARG A 107 1.97 -5.26 4.02
N VAL A 108 1.48 -6.29 4.69
CA VAL A 108 0.44 -7.17 4.17
C VAL A 108 -0.70 -7.28 5.17
N GLN A 109 -1.93 -7.35 4.67
CA GLN A 109 -3.10 -7.70 5.47
C GLN A 109 -3.23 -9.23 5.54
N PRO A 110 -3.63 -9.79 6.68
CA PRO A 110 -3.97 -11.20 6.76
C PRO A 110 -5.16 -11.51 5.82
N GLU A 111 -5.20 -12.73 5.28
CA GLU A 111 -6.32 -13.16 4.43
C GLU A 111 -7.63 -13.22 5.23
N ASN A 112 -7.54 -13.83 6.40
CA ASN A 112 -8.65 -13.97 7.33
C ASN A 112 -8.38 -13.13 8.58
N PRO A 113 -9.45 -12.66 9.29
CA PRO A 113 -9.29 -11.97 10.56
C PRO A 113 -8.41 -12.77 11.53
N LEU A 114 -7.30 -12.22 11.95
CA LEU A 114 -6.36 -12.86 12.86
C LEU A 114 -6.41 -12.16 14.20
N GLU A 115 -6.83 -12.90 15.23
CA GLU A 115 -6.80 -12.41 16.61
C GLU A 115 -5.39 -12.54 17.17
N ILE A 116 -4.91 -11.48 17.79
CA ILE A 116 -3.59 -11.41 18.43
C ILE A 116 -3.73 -11.06 19.90
N GLU A 117 -2.72 -11.43 20.69
CA GLU A 117 -2.65 -11.10 22.10
C GLU A 117 -1.63 -9.98 22.33
N ILE A 118 -2.00 -8.99 23.11
CA ILE A 118 -1.15 -7.88 23.53
C ILE A 118 -1.05 -7.90 25.07
N GLU A 119 0.16 -8.02 25.60
CA GLU A 119 0.43 -7.94 27.03
C GLU A 119 1.07 -6.59 27.38
N ALA A 120 0.44 -5.87 28.30
CA ALA A 120 0.89 -4.58 28.81
C ALA A 120 0.93 -4.63 30.35
N GLY A 121 2.09 -4.93 30.92
CA GLY A 121 2.21 -5.25 32.33
C GLY A 121 1.45 -6.54 32.69
N GLU A 122 0.51 -6.46 33.63
CA GLU A 122 -0.34 -7.60 34.04
C GLU A 122 -1.59 -7.77 33.18
N GLN A 123 -1.85 -6.82 32.28
CA GLN A 123 -3.05 -6.85 31.40
C GLN A 123 -2.78 -7.61 30.11
N LYS A 124 -3.71 -8.52 29.78
CA LYS A 124 -3.77 -9.21 28.48
C LYS A 124 -5.01 -8.72 27.72
N ILE A 125 -4.80 -8.26 26.50
CA ILE A 125 -5.84 -7.68 25.67
C ILE A 125 -5.80 -8.38 24.31
N ALA A 126 -6.96 -8.84 23.86
CA ALA A 126 -7.13 -9.35 22.50
C ALA A 126 -7.30 -8.19 21.52
N GLY A 127 -6.65 -8.31 20.36
CA GLY A 127 -6.79 -7.39 19.25
C GLY A 127 -6.89 -8.12 17.91
N HIS A 128 -7.29 -7.42 16.88
CA HIS A 128 -7.35 -7.95 15.51
C HIS A 128 -6.24 -7.36 14.68
N LEU A 129 -5.45 -8.21 14.05
CA LEU A 129 -4.37 -7.80 13.15
C LEU A 129 -4.97 -7.09 11.92
N VAL A 130 -4.50 -5.88 11.66
CA VAL A 130 -4.87 -5.09 10.48
C VAL A 130 -3.84 -5.27 9.38
N ASP A 131 -2.59 -5.07 9.71
CA ASP A 131 -1.45 -5.24 8.80
C ASP A 131 -0.20 -5.65 9.57
N VAL A 132 0.72 -6.32 8.89
CA VAL A 132 2.02 -6.72 9.43
C VAL A 132 3.15 -6.38 8.45
N SER A 133 4.27 -5.97 9.02
CA SER A 133 5.54 -5.72 8.32
C SER A 133 6.71 -6.26 9.14
N LEU A 134 7.91 -6.21 8.56
CA LEU A 134 9.13 -6.59 9.30
C LEU A 134 9.46 -5.66 10.47
N SER A 135 8.89 -4.45 10.51
CA SER A 135 9.15 -3.47 11.57
C SER A 135 8.03 -3.34 12.59
N GLY A 136 6.87 -3.96 12.38
CA GLY A 136 5.75 -3.81 13.29
C GLY A 136 4.42 -4.24 12.71
N VAL A 137 3.37 -3.99 13.50
CA VAL A 137 1.98 -4.35 13.18
C VAL A 137 1.03 -3.18 13.39
N GLY A 138 -0.05 -3.17 12.59
CA GLY A 138 -1.27 -2.43 12.86
C GLY A 138 -2.32 -3.34 13.51
N VAL A 139 -2.96 -2.88 14.58
CA VAL A 139 -3.91 -3.69 15.35
C VAL A 139 -5.14 -2.88 15.69
N HIS A 140 -6.33 -3.46 15.58
CA HIS A 140 -7.54 -2.90 16.17
C HIS A 140 -7.80 -3.53 17.54
N VAL A 141 -8.02 -2.70 18.56
CA VAL A 141 -8.44 -3.11 19.89
C VAL A 141 -9.73 -2.40 20.30
N LYS A 142 -10.51 -3.02 21.20
CA LYS A 142 -11.78 -2.45 21.68
C LYS A 142 -11.59 -1.48 22.83
N ALA A 143 -10.55 -1.69 23.63
CA ALA A 143 -10.36 -0.93 24.86
C ALA A 143 -9.37 0.22 24.67
N PRO A 144 -9.68 1.43 25.20
CA PRO A 144 -8.67 2.46 25.40
C PRO A 144 -7.71 2.01 26.52
N GLY A 145 -6.53 2.60 26.56
CA GLY A 145 -5.59 2.35 27.65
C GLY A 145 -4.14 2.21 27.20
N PHE A 146 -3.91 2.24 25.89
CA PHE A 146 -2.56 2.27 25.36
C PHE A 146 -2.07 3.71 25.18
N GLN A 147 -0.80 3.94 25.51
CA GLN A 147 -0.16 5.24 25.34
C GLN A 147 1.02 5.12 24.36
N ARG A 148 1.24 6.18 23.59
CA ARG A 148 2.43 6.28 22.74
C ARG A 148 3.70 6.13 23.59
N GLY A 149 4.60 5.27 23.14
CA GLY A 149 5.84 4.98 23.84
C GLY A 149 5.77 3.79 24.81
N GLN A 150 4.58 3.28 25.11
CA GLN A 150 4.39 2.12 25.99
C GLN A 150 5.05 0.87 25.42
N LEU A 151 5.78 0.15 26.30
CA LEU A 151 6.36 -1.15 25.98
C LEU A 151 5.33 -2.25 26.26
N ILE A 152 5.23 -3.18 25.33
CA ILE A 152 4.26 -4.27 25.33
C ILE A 152 4.88 -5.53 24.73
N MET A 153 4.26 -6.69 25.00
CA MET A 153 4.52 -7.91 24.26
C MET A 153 3.38 -8.16 23.29
N VAL A 154 3.71 -8.57 22.07
CA VAL A 154 2.72 -8.88 21.01
C VAL A 154 2.90 -10.33 20.60
N THR A 155 1.84 -11.12 20.68
CA THR A 155 1.82 -12.52 20.25
C THR A 155 0.98 -12.65 18.98
N LEU A 156 1.63 -13.10 17.91
CA LEU A 156 1.05 -13.32 16.58
C LEU A 156 0.94 -14.84 16.34
N PRO A 157 -0.28 -15.39 16.24
CA PRO A 157 -0.48 -16.80 15.88
C PRO A 157 -0.47 -16.95 14.36
N LEU A 158 0.71 -16.83 13.75
CA LEU A 158 0.87 -16.97 12.29
C LEU A 158 0.81 -18.45 11.87
N PRO A 159 0.41 -18.79 10.62
CA PRO A 159 0.41 -20.15 10.11
C PRO A 159 1.77 -20.85 10.23
N GLU A 160 2.85 -20.10 10.05
CA GLU A 160 4.24 -20.58 10.14
C GLU A 160 4.72 -20.80 11.59
N GLY A 161 3.96 -20.37 12.56
CA GLY A 161 4.25 -20.52 13.98
C GLY A 161 3.83 -19.34 14.85
N ARG A 162 3.63 -19.62 16.12
CA ARG A 162 3.33 -18.57 17.11
C ARG A 162 4.59 -17.78 17.44
N VAL A 163 4.50 -16.46 17.32
CA VAL A 163 5.62 -15.53 17.54
C VAL A 163 5.25 -14.54 18.62
N THR A 164 6.10 -14.38 19.62
CA THR A 164 5.94 -13.37 20.67
C THR A 164 7.11 -12.40 20.65
N LEU A 165 6.82 -11.12 20.44
CA LEU A 165 7.83 -10.07 20.25
C LEU A 165 7.60 -8.90 21.21
N PRO A 166 8.67 -8.33 21.77
CA PRO A 166 8.59 -7.04 22.44
C PRO A 166 8.32 -5.95 21.38
N GLY A 167 7.41 -5.06 21.70
CA GLY A 167 7.03 -3.95 20.86
C GLY A 167 6.86 -2.65 21.63
N LYS A 168 6.83 -1.56 20.87
CA LYS A 168 6.55 -0.22 21.40
C LYS A 168 5.38 0.38 20.65
N VAL A 169 4.40 0.90 21.36
CA VAL A 169 3.28 1.64 20.78
C VAL A 169 3.80 2.93 20.16
N LEU A 170 3.69 3.05 18.85
CA LEU A 170 4.15 4.21 18.09
C LEU A 170 3.04 5.25 17.93
N ASN A 171 1.81 4.78 17.75
CA ASN A 171 0.64 5.64 17.58
C ASN A 171 -0.64 4.94 18.04
N VAL A 172 -1.62 5.75 18.47
CA VAL A 172 -2.96 5.31 18.87
C VAL A 172 -3.95 6.25 18.19
N ILE A 173 -4.85 5.73 17.37
CA ILE A 173 -5.86 6.51 16.66
C ILE A 173 -7.22 5.87 16.93
N GLU A 174 -8.19 6.67 17.33
CA GLU A 174 -9.58 6.23 17.40
C GLU A 174 -10.22 6.28 16.01
N VAL A 175 -10.81 5.16 15.60
CA VAL A 175 -11.50 5.01 14.31
C VAL A 175 -12.81 4.26 14.58
N GLU A 176 -13.95 4.90 14.37
CA GLU A 176 -15.28 4.30 14.46
C GLU A 176 -15.54 3.57 15.81
N GLY A 177 -15.12 4.17 16.92
CA GLY A 177 -15.29 3.61 18.27
C GLY A 177 -14.37 2.42 18.60
N LYS A 178 -13.36 2.17 17.77
CA LYS A 178 -12.25 1.23 18.01
C LYS A 178 -10.93 2.00 18.03
N TYR A 179 -9.92 1.41 18.64
CA TYR A 179 -8.59 2.00 18.66
C TYR A 179 -7.67 1.24 17.71
N ARG A 180 -7.07 1.98 16.75
CA ARG A 180 -6.01 1.45 15.91
C ARG A 180 -4.67 1.76 16.54
N LEU A 181 -3.94 0.73 16.91
CA LEU A 181 -2.58 0.81 17.40
C LEU A 181 -1.61 0.58 16.25
N SER A 182 -0.56 1.41 16.18
CA SER A 182 0.65 1.10 15.42
C SER A 182 1.73 0.68 16.40
N ILE A 183 2.23 -0.53 16.28
CA ILE A 183 3.21 -1.12 17.20
C ILE A 183 4.48 -1.41 16.41
N GLY A 184 5.59 -0.83 16.82
CA GLY A 184 6.92 -1.13 16.27
C GLY A 184 7.58 -2.26 17.06
N PHE A 185 8.18 -3.23 16.37
CA PHE A 185 8.89 -4.33 17.01
C PHE A 185 10.28 -3.91 17.49
N THR A 186 10.66 -4.39 18.66
CA THR A 186 12.06 -4.47 19.06
C THR A 186 12.63 -5.76 18.44
N ARG A 187 13.64 -5.63 17.61
CA ARG A 187 14.12 -6.72 16.73
C ARG A 187 14.69 -7.90 17.52
N ASN A 188 14.22 -9.10 17.18
CA ASN A 188 14.84 -10.38 17.53
C ASN A 188 14.92 -11.22 16.24
N ALA A 189 16.08 -11.77 15.93
CA ALA A 189 16.37 -12.38 14.62
C ALA A 189 15.52 -13.63 14.30
N GLN A 190 15.18 -14.43 15.31
CA GLN A 190 14.44 -15.70 15.09
C GLN A 190 12.98 -15.44 14.77
N GLU A 191 12.32 -14.58 15.53
CA GLU A 191 10.91 -14.23 15.36
C GLU A 191 10.69 -13.44 14.07
N ILE A 192 11.65 -12.59 13.70
CA ILE A 192 11.61 -11.85 12.43
C ILE A 192 11.65 -12.80 11.22
N ALA A 193 12.36 -13.94 11.31
CA ALA A 193 12.40 -14.92 10.22
C ALA A 193 11.01 -15.55 9.96
N VAL A 194 10.22 -15.83 11.01
CA VAL A 194 8.84 -16.32 10.88
C VAL A 194 7.95 -15.26 10.22
N ILE A 195 8.02 -14.02 10.69
CA ILE A 195 7.26 -12.90 10.10
C ILE A 195 7.65 -12.68 8.63
N MET A 196 8.93 -12.78 8.31
CA MET A 196 9.42 -12.63 6.92
C MET A 196 8.83 -13.71 6.00
N ARG A 197 8.75 -14.97 6.46
CA ARG A 197 8.14 -16.06 5.72
C ARG A 197 6.67 -15.80 5.48
N TYR A 198 5.93 -15.46 6.53
CA TYR A 198 4.53 -15.08 6.42
C TYR A 198 4.30 -13.95 5.40
N ILE A 199 5.08 -12.86 5.48
CA ILE A 199 4.96 -11.73 4.54
C ILE A 199 5.24 -12.19 3.11
N LYS A 200 6.25 -13.03 2.90
CA LYS A 200 6.61 -13.57 1.58
C LYS A 200 5.46 -14.39 0.98
N ASP A 201 4.89 -15.29 1.79
CA ASP A 201 3.82 -16.17 1.33
C ASP A 201 2.53 -15.39 1.08
N ARG A 202 2.19 -14.48 2.00
CA ARG A 202 1.04 -13.57 1.82
C ARG A 202 1.18 -12.64 0.60
N ARG A 203 2.39 -12.18 0.32
CA ARG A 203 2.68 -11.42 -0.91
C ARG A 203 2.39 -12.25 -2.17
N ALA A 204 2.82 -13.50 -2.20
CA ALA A 204 2.58 -14.38 -3.35
C ALA A 204 1.07 -14.61 -3.57
N GLU A 205 0.30 -14.81 -2.50
CA GLU A 205 -1.16 -14.95 -2.55
C GLU A 205 -1.84 -13.67 -3.08
N ILE A 206 -1.41 -12.49 -2.59
CA ILE A 206 -1.93 -11.18 -3.06
C ILE A 206 -1.67 -11.00 -4.56
N LEU A 207 -0.46 -11.31 -5.03
CA LEU A 207 -0.13 -11.20 -6.46
C LEU A 207 -0.98 -12.15 -7.31
N ALA A 208 -1.14 -13.41 -6.89
CA ALA A 208 -2.00 -14.37 -7.57
C ALA A 208 -3.49 -13.95 -7.56
N GLU A 209 -3.95 -13.29 -6.51
CA GLU A 209 -5.29 -12.71 -6.45
C GLU A 209 -5.46 -11.58 -7.48
N ILE A 210 -4.49 -10.69 -7.59
CA ILE A 210 -4.49 -9.60 -8.58
C ILE A 210 -4.53 -10.14 -10.01
N GLU A 211 -3.77 -11.17 -10.31
CA GLU A 211 -3.79 -11.83 -11.62
C GLU A 211 -5.19 -12.37 -11.95
N ARG A 212 -5.81 -13.12 -11.01
CA ARG A 212 -7.19 -13.62 -11.18
C ARG A 212 -8.23 -12.51 -11.30
N MET A 213 -8.07 -11.43 -10.56
CA MET A 213 -8.95 -10.26 -10.67
C MET A 213 -8.84 -9.62 -12.05
N TYR A 214 -7.60 -9.44 -12.54
CA TYR A 214 -7.35 -8.88 -13.87
C TYR A 214 -7.99 -9.73 -14.96
N GLU A 215 -7.73 -11.04 -14.98
CA GLU A 215 -8.27 -11.96 -15.98
C GLU A 215 -9.81 -11.91 -16.00
N ARG A 216 -10.45 -11.96 -14.83
CA ARG A 216 -11.92 -11.90 -14.72
C ARG A 216 -12.46 -10.57 -15.25
N SER A 217 -11.95 -9.45 -14.73
CA SER A 217 -12.44 -8.11 -15.13
C SER A 217 -12.19 -7.83 -16.61
N TYR A 218 -11.04 -8.27 -17.15
CA TYR A 218 -10.72 -8.11 -18.56
C TYR A 218 -11.70 -8.89 -19.45
N HIS A 219 -12.00 -10.13 -19.11
CA HIS A 219 -12.98 -10.94 -19.86
C HIS A 219 -14.39 -10.38 -19.80
N GLU A 220 -14.85 -9.93 -18.61
CA GLU A 220 -16.16 -9.32 -18.45
C GLU A 220 -16.32 -8.05 -19.28
N LEU A 221 -15.33 -7.16 -19.27
CA LEU A 221 -15.37 -5.90 -19.99
C LEU A 221 -15.18 -6.08 -21.51
N SER A 222 -14.28 -6.98 -21.93
CA SER A 222 -14.04 -7.25 -23.35
C SER A 222 -15.24 -7.89 -24.06
N ASN A 223 -16.11 -8.59 -23.32
CA ASN A 223 -17.33 -9.18 -23.89
C ASN A 223 -18.50 -8.19 -23.96
N GLN A 224 -18.38 -7.00 -23.35
CA GLN A 224 -19.42 -5.95 -23.35
C GLN A 224 -19.12 -4.84 -24.38
N ALA A 225 -17.92 -4.80 -24.95
CA ALA A 225 -17.48 -3.84 -25.93
C ALA A 225 -17.66 -4.38 -27.37
#